data_914fcf2becda5bb8f506259392ec6903
#
_entry.id   914fcf2becda5bb8f506259392ec6903
#
_cell.length_a   1.000
_cell.length_b   1.000
_cell.length_c   1.000
_cell.angle_alpha   90.00
_cell.angle_beta   90.00
_cell.angle_gamma   90.00
#
_symmetry.space_group_name_H-M   'P 1'
#
loop_
_entity.id
_entity.type
_entity.pdbx_description
1 polymer ?
#
loop_
_entity_poly.entity_id
_entity_poly.type
_entity_poly.pdbx_seq_one_letter_code
_entity_poly.pdbx_strand_id
1 'polypeptide(L)'
;MPNFIYEPPFQYGPDETPYRLLTKEHVSAIDVGGRAVLKVEPEALKLLAKQAFIDMSFYLRPGHLRQLAEELKDPEASDNDRFVLYTHLQNAVVAAGGKLPGCQDTGTAIVMGKKGQYVLTDGDDTAALSEGIYETFQERCLRYSQVAPLEMFKEKNTGTNLPAQIDLLADTGDEYKFLFVAKGGGSANKAFLYQSTPAVLNEKDLEAFVRGKLKDIGTSACPPYHLVVVIGGTSAEATMKIVKLASCKYLDGLPTTGSAGGRAFRDLEWERRILKIAQETHIGAQFGGKYFAHDVRVIRMVRHAASCPIGLGVSCSADRNIKAKITREGVYIEQLEFNPSQYLPKDAPELAPPVQINLNMGMEKVRQVLSQFPVKTRLSLSGTLIVARDAAHARIKQMLERGEAMPAFFKDHPIYYAGPAKTPAGMASGSFGPTTAGRMDSFVELFQSQGGSLVMIAKGDRSKAVTEACKKNGGFYLGSIGGPAAILAQSNIKKVEMVAFEEMGMEAVRKIEVVDFPAFIVVDDKGNDFFEGL
;
A
#
# COMPACT_ATOMS: atom_id res chain seq x y z
N MET A 1 -30.58 -28.69 -30.85
CA MET A 1 -29.83 -27.58 -30.23
C MET A 1 -29.21 -28.11 -28.94
N PRO A 2 -27.98 -27.77 -28.59
CA PRO A 2 -27.41 -28.14 -27.31
C PRO A 2 -28.29 -27.56 -26.17
N ASN A 3 -28.48 -28.33 -25.11
CA ASN A 3 -29.23 -27.88 -23.95
C ASN A 3 -28.49 -26.68 -23.29
N PHE A 4 -29.24 -25.70 -22.82
CA PHE A 4 -28.69 -24.59 -22.03
C PHE A 4 -28.17 -25.15 -20.70
N ILE A 5 -26.85 -24.95 -20.47
CA ILE A 5 -26.18 -25.27 -19.19
C ILE A 5 -25.54 -23.98 -18.69
N TYR A 6 -25.93 -23.54 -17.52
CA TYR A 6 -25.32 -22.38 -16.86
C TYR A 6 -24.22 -22.82 -15.91
N GLU A 7 -23.02 -22.33 -16.11
CA GLU A 7 -21.90 -22.46 -15.18
C GLU A 7 -21.50 -21.08 -14.64
N PRO A 8 -21.55 -20.84 -13.32
CA PRO A 8 -21.12 -19.57 -12.75
C PRO A 8 -19.63 -19.33 -13.06
N PRO A 9 -19.25 -18.13 -13.53
CA PRO A 9 -17.85 -17.84 -13.84
C PRO A 9 -16.94 -17.88 -12.61
N PHE A 10 -17.46 -17.67 -11.41
CA PHE A 10 -16.74 -17.79 -10.15
C PHE A 10 -17.43 -18.80 -9.24
N GLN A 11 -16.76 -19.91 -9.01
CA GLN A 11 -17.21 -20.96 -8.09
C GLN A 11 -16.28 -20.96 -6.88
N TYR A 12 -16.77 -20.42 -5.78
CA TYR A 12 -15.99 -20.36 -4.54
C TYR A 12 -16.14 -21.66 -3.75
N GLY A 13 -15.05 -22.10 -3.13
CA GLY A 13 -15.11 -23.11 -2.06
C GLY A 13 -15.79 -22.57 -0.80
N PRO A 14 -15.84 -23.37 0.27
CA PRO A 14 -16.32 -22.92 1.58
C PRO A 14 -15.58 -21.66 2.04
N ASP A 15 -16.30 -20.74 2.68
CA ASP A 15 -15.67 -19.57 3.31
C ASP A 15 -15.12 -19.97 4.69
N GLU A 16 -13.82 -20.22 4.77
CA GLU A 16 -13.11 -20.60 6.00
C GLU A 16 -12.64 -19.39 6.83
N THR A 17 -13.09 -18.19 6.47
CA THR A 17 -12.70 -16.96 7.18
C THR A 17 -13.17 -17.01 8.63
N PRO A 18 -12.26 -16.84 9.62
CA PRO A 18 -12.67 -16.73 11.02
C PRO A 18 -13.39 -15.41 11.23
N TYR A 19 -14.67 -15.47 11.59
CA TYR A 19 -15.48 -14.31 11.89
C TYR A 19 -15.72 -14.16 13.38
N ARG A 20 -15.74 -12.92 13.86
CA ARG A 20 -16.27 -12.56 15.18
C ARG A 20 -17.60 -11.84 15.03
N LEU A 21 -18.48 -12.06 16.00
CA LEU A 21 -19.74 -11.32 16.11
C LEU A 21 -19.44 -9.87 16.52
N LEU A 22 -19.96 -8.91 15.75
CA LEU A 22 -19.87 -7.49 16.08
C LEU A 22 -21.09 -7.06 16.91
N THR A 23 -22.30 -7.38 16.43
CA THR A 23 -23.54 -7.12 17.14
C THR A 23 -24.65 -8.04 16.63
N LYS A 24 -25.66 -8.26 17.47
CA LYS A 24 -26.96 -8.87 17.08
C LYS A 24 -28.05 -7.82 16.87
N GLU A 25 -27.78 -6.57 17.21
CA GLU A 25 -28.70 -5.45 17.02
C GLU A 25 -28.74 -5.03 15.55
N HIS A 26 -29.81 -4.33 15.18
CA HIS A 26 -30.02 -3.77 13.84
C HIS A 26 -30.21 -4.81 12.72
N VAL A 27 -30.43 -6.08 13.09
CA VAL A 27 -30.79 -7.15 12.16
C VAL A 27 -31.98 -7.93 12.69
N SER A 28 -32.87 -8.33 11.81
CA SER A 28 -34.04 -9.15 12.16
C SER A 28 -34.45 -10.02 10.98
N ALA A 29 -35.28 -11.03 11.25
CA ALA A 29 -35.92 -11.80 10.22
C ALA A 29 -37.41 -11.41 10.15
N ILE A 30 -37.89 -11.12 8.94
CA ILE A 30 -39.29 -10.85 8.66
C ILE A 30 -39.86 -11.92 7.73
N ASP A 31 -41.14 -12.24 7.88
CA ASP A 31 -41.83 -13.12 6.94
C ASP A 31 -42.38 -12.31 5.77
N VAL A 32 -42.06 -12.72 4.56
CA VAL A 32 -42.60 -12.13 3.33
C VAL A 32 -43.17 -13.27 2.49
N GLY A 33 -44.47 -13.48 2.60
CA GLY A 33 -45.19 -14.52 1.84
C GLY A 33 -44.75 -15.94 2.16
N GLY A 34 -44.51 -16.26 3.43
CA GLY A 34 -44.06 -17.57 3.92
C GLY A 34 -42.56 -17.82 3.79
N ARG A 35 -41.79 -16.78 3.47
CA ARG A 35 -40.31 -16.85 3.36
C ARG A 35 -39.67 -15.87 4.33
N ALA A 36 -38.71 -16.38 5.11
CA ALA A 36 -37.91 -15.53 5.98
C ALA A 36 -36.94 -14.68 5.15
N VAL A 37 -37.00 -13.38 5.33
CA VAL A 37 -36.13 -12.36 4.68
C VAL A 37 -35.34 -11.69 5.76
N LEU A 38 -34.04 -11.53 5.54
CA LEU A 38 -33.15 -10.75 6.42
C LEU A 38 -33.47 -9.26 6.26
N LYS A 39 -33.83 -8.61 7.35
CA LYS A 39 -34.01 -7.17 7.42
C LYS A 39 -32.80 -6.55 8.13
N VAL A 40 -32.17 -5.56 7.48
CA VAL A 40 -30.98 -4.86 7.95
C VAL A 40 -31.30 -3.36 8.08
N GLU A 41 -31.08 -2.80 9.25
CA GLU A 41 -31.19 -1.37 9.49
C GLU A 41 -29.93 -0.63 9.03
N PRO A 42 -30.02 0.62 8.59
CA PRO A 42 -28.86 1.42 8.15
C PRO A 42 -27.72 1.47 9.19
N GLU A 43 -28.06 1.48 10.48
CA GLU A 43 -27.10 1.51 11.58
C GLU A 43 -26.19 0.28 11.61
N ALA A 44 -26.68 -0.90 11.18
CA ALA A 44 -25.85 -2.09 11.05
C ALA A 44 -24.74 -1.90 10.00
N LEU A 45 -25.08 -1.28 8.86
CA LEU A 45 -24.12 -0.99 7.78
C LEU A 45 -23.10 0.07 8.19
N LYS A 46 -23.57 1.12 8.86
CA LYS A 46 -22.72 2.17 9.41
C LYS A 46 -21.72 1.62 10.44
N LEU A 47 -22.21 0.86 11.42
CA LEU A 47 -21.39 0.23 12.45
C LEU A 47 -20.36 -0.73 11.84
N LEU A 48 -20.79 -1.55 10.86
CA LEU A 48 -19.92 -2.50 10.18
C LEU A 48 -18.81 -1.80 9.42
N ALA A 49 -19.12 -0.78 8.63
CA ALA A 49 -18.12 0.01 7.88
C ALA A 49 -17.15 0.70 8.83
N LYS A 50 -17.65 1.35 9.89
CA LYS A 50 -16.83 1.99 10.92
C LYS A 50 -15.82 1.01 11.51
N GLN A 51 -16.28 -0.15 11.98
CA GLN A 51 -15.42 -1.15 12.61
C GLN A 51 -14.42 -1.75 11.61
N ALA A 52 -14.85 -2.01 10.37
CA ALA A 52 -13.97 -2.56 9.34
C ALA A 52 -12.78 -1.64 9.05
N PHE A 53 -13.01 -0.33 8.92
CA PHE A 53 -11.94 0.64 8.69
C PHE A 53 -11.09 0.89 9.93
N ILE A 54 -11.63 0.75 11.14
CA ILE A 54 -10.84 0.74 12.38
C ILE A 54 -9.91 -0.48 12.36
N ASP A 55 -10.46 -1.68 12.24
CA ASP A 55 -9.68 -2.92 12.35
C ASP A 55 -8.55 -2.96 11.33
N MET A 56 -8.83 -2.73 10.04
CA MET A 56 -7.79 -2.79 9.00
C MET A 56 -6.76 -1.66 9.06
N SER A 57 -7.03 -0.57 9.81
CA SER A 57 -6.05 0.50 10.00
C SER A 57 -5.00 0.16 11.05
N PHE A 58 -5.33 -0.72 11.99
CA PHE A 58 -4.51 -1.00 13.17
C PHE A 58 -4.06 -2.47 13.28
N TYR A 59 -4.75 -3.40 12.63
CA TYR A 59 -4.50 -4.84 12.75
C TYR A 59 -4.27 -5.49 11.39
N LEU A 60 -3.59 -6.62 11.40
CA LEU A 60 -3.28 -7.42 10.23
C LEU A 60 -3.86 -8.84 10.37
N ARG A 61 -3.99 -9.54 9.25
CA ARG A 61 -4.37 -10.95 9.24
C ARG A 61 -3.29 -11.82 9.89
N PRO A 62 -3.67 -12.83 10.69
CA PRO A 62 -2.72 -13.81 11.25
C PRO A 62 -1.84 -14.46 10.18
N GLY A 63 -2.40 -14.77 9.01
CA GLY A 63 -1.66 -15.36 7.88
C GLY A 63 -0.57 -14.46 7.33
N HIS A 64 -0.81 -13.15 7.23
CA HIS A 64 0.19 -12.18 6.78
C HIS A 64 1.34 -12.04 7.80
N LEU A 65 1.01 -11.93 9.10
CA LEU A 65 2.02 -11.86 10.16
C LEU A 65 2.88 -13.13 10.22
N ARG A 66 2.27 -14.29 10.00
CA ARG A 66 2.99 -15.57 9.93
C ARG A 66 3.96 -15.59 8.76
N GLN A 67 3.56 -15.14 7.56
CA GLN A 67 4.46 -15.03 6.41
C GLN A 67 5.68 -14.18 6.74
N LEU A 68 5.49 -12.97 7.29
CA LEU A 68 6.60 -12.11 7.72
C LEU A 68 7.54 -12.82 8.71
N ALA A 69 6.99 -13.54 9.68
CA ALA A 69 7.78 -14.24 10.69
C ALA A 69 8.53 -15.47 10.13
N GLU A 70 7.97 -16.16 9.14
CA GLU A 70 8.60 -17.30 8.46
C GLU A 70 9.71 -16.83 7.52
N GLU A 71 9.46 -15.79 6.72
CA GLU A 71 10.44 -15.20 5.81
C GLU A 71 11.65 -14.61 6.56
N LEU A 72 11.41 -14.05 7.75
CA LEU A 72 12.48 -13.55 8.62
C LEU A 72 13.46 -14.66 9.05
N LYS A 73 13.01 -15.93 9.11
CA LYS A 73 13.83 -17.09 9.49
C LYS A 73 14.54 -17.73 8.30
N ASP A 74 14.23 -17.33 7.07
CA ASP A 74 14.85 -17.91 5.88
C ASP A 74 16.35 -17.60 5.85
N PRO A 75 17.24 -18.62 5.81
CA PRO A 75 18.68 -18.39 5.72
C PRO A 75 19.10 -17.68 4.43
N GLU A 76 18.31 -17.74 3.36
CA GLU A 76 18.57 -17.04 2.09
C GLU A 76 18.12 -15.56 2.10
N ALA A 77 17.40 -15.11 3.14
CA ALA A 77 17.02 -13.72 3.25
C ALA A 77 18.28 -12.85 3.47
N SER A 78 18.37 -11.74 2.73
CA SER A 78 19.42 -10.74 2.94
C SER A 78 19.26 -10.03 4.30
N ASP A 79 20.31 -9.40 4.80
CA ASP A 79 20.22 -8.55 5.99
C ASP A 79 19.21 -7.43 5.82
N ASN A 80 19.10 -6.86 4.59
CA ASN A 80 18.12 -5.84 4.28
C ASN A 80 16.70 -6.40 4.27
N ASP A 81 16.47 -7.61 3.70
CA ASP A 81 15.17 -8.28 3.81
C ASP A 81 14.80 -8.49 5.29
N ARG A 82 15.68 -9.09 6.08
CA ARG A 82 15.43 -9.35 7.51
C ARG A 82 15.12 -8.06 8.28
N PHE A 83 15.86 -6.99 8.00
CA PHE A 83 15.62 -5.70 8.64
C PHE A 83 14.22 -5.15 8.30
N VAL A 84 13.81 -5.18 7.03
CA VAL A 84 12.50 -4.70 6.59
C VAL A 84 11.38 -5.57 7.17
N LEU A 85 11.49 -6.90 7.08
CA LEU A 85 10.50 -7.84 7.60
C LEU A 85 10.32 -7.69 9.13
N TYR A 86 11.43 -7.59 9.87
CA TYR A 86 11.39 -7.36 11.32
C TYR A 86 10.73 -6.03 11.67
N THR A 87 11.07 -4.96 10.93
CA THR A 87 10.47 -3.64 11.13
C THR A 87 8.96 -3.65 10.86
N HIS A 88 8.48 -4.43 9.89
CA HIS A 88 7.04 -4.62 9.65
C HIS A 88 6.35 -5.32 10.82
N LEU A 89 6.95 -6.36 11.40
CA LEU A 89 6.41 -7.02 12.60
C LEU A 89 6.35 -6.07 13.80
N GLN A 90 7.42 -5.31 14.04
CA GLN A 90 7.44 -4.29 15.08
C GLN A 90 6.37 -3.20 14.85
N ASN A 91 6.20 -2.77 13.61
CA ASN A 91 5.17 -1.80 13.25
C ASN A 91 3.75 -2.31 13.52
N ALA A 92 3.49 -3.60 13.26
CA ALA A 92 2.21 -4.21 13.58
C ALA A 92 1.92 -4.16 15.10
N VAL A 93 2.93 -4.39 15.93
CA VAL A 93 2.80 -4.29 17.40
C VAL A 93 2.49 -2.86 17.83
N VAL A 94 3.19 -1.86 17.27
CA VAL A 94 2.92 -0.45 17.56
C VAL A 94 1.51 -0.06 17.11
N ALA A 95 1.11 -0.45 15.91
CA ALA A 95 -0.21 -0.14 15.37
C ALA A 95 -1.34 -0.77 16.20
N ALA A 96 -1.15 -2.00 16.68
CA ALA A 96 -2.14 -2.70 17.53
C ALA A 96 -2.46 -1.97 18.84
N GLY A 97 -1.63 -1.01 19.25
CA GLY A 97 -1.95 -0.08 20.35
C GLY A 97 -3.10 0.89 20.05
N GLY A 98 -3.64 0.91 18.82
CA GLY A 98 -4.85 1.65 18.42
C GLY A 98 -4.73 3.17 18.34
N LYS A 99 -3.50 3.72 18.44
CA LYS A 99 -3.22 5.17 18.39
C LYS A 99 -2.65 5.61 17.04
N LEU A 100 -1.67 4.88 16.53
CA LEU A 100 -0.99 5.16 15.27
C LEU A 100 -1.41 4.12 14.23
N PRO A 101 -2.10 4.50 13.14
CA PRO A 101 -2.39 3.54 12.08
C PRO A 101 -1.10 2.96 11.49
N GLY A 102 -1.13 1.71 11.05
CA GLY A 102 0.06 0.99 10.58
C GLY A 102 0.79 1.70 9.43
N CYS A 103 0.08 2.46 8.60
CA CYS A 103 0.65 3.23 7.49
C CYS A 103 0.18 4.69 7.54
N GLN A 104 1.04 5.63 7.12
CA GLN A 104 0.69 7.05 7.01
C GLN A 104 -0.30 7.35 5.88
N ASP A 105 -0.28 6.57 4.82
CA ASP A 105 -1.29 6.62 3.76
C ASP A 105 -2.44 5.69 4.14
N THR A 106 -3.44 6.23 4.82
CA THR A 106 -4.58 5.45 5.31
C THR A 106 -5.55 5.04 4.19
N GLY A 107 -5.34 5.56 2.98
CA GLY A 107 -5.88 5.04 1.73
C GLY A 107 -7.27 5.56 1.36
N THR A 108 -7.65 5.20 0.13
CA THR A 108 -9.03 5.34 -0.37
C THR A 108 -9.87 4.20 0.20
N ALA A 109 -11.05 4.53 0.71
CA ALA A 109 -12.02 3.54 1.17
C ALA A 109 -12.74 2.90 -0.02
N ILE A 110 -12.74 1.57 -0.05
CA ILE A 110 -13.43 0.76 -1.07
C ILE A 110 -14.28 -0.28 -0.37
N VAL A 111 -15.52 -0.43 -0.78
CA VAL A 111 -16.46 -1.44 -0.31
C VAL A 111 -16.99 -2.22 -1.50
N MET A 112 -16.85 -3.53 -1.47
CA MET A 112 -17.45 -4.43 -2.45
C MET A 112 -18.44 -5.34 -1.72
N GLY A 113 -19.73 -5.13 -1.96
CA GLY A 113 -20.82 -5.85 -1.32
C GLY A 113 -21.54 -6.80 -2.27
N LYS A 114 -21.99 -7.95 -1.75
CA LYS A 114 -22.89 -8.90 -2.40
C LYS A 114 -24.15 -9.01 -1.57
N LYS A 115 -25.25 -8.39 -2.03
CA LYS A 115 -26.55 -8.37 -1.38
C LYS A 115 -27.39 -9.54 -1.85
N GLY A 116 -27.67 -10.47 -0.94
CA GLY A 116 -28.54 -11.60 -1.23
C GLY A 116 -29.96 -11.16 -1.63
N GLN A 117 -30.61 -11.93 -2.48
CA GLN A 117 -31.98 -11.62 -2.98
C GLN A 117 -33.05 -11.59 -1.87
N TYR A 118 -32.72 -12.14 -0.69
CA TYR A 118 -33.60 -12.15 0.49
C TYR A 118 -33.05 -11.25 1.60
N VAL A 119 -32.39 -10.15 1.21
CA VAL A 119 -31.92 -9.10 2.12
C VAL A 119 -32.65 -7.80 1.80
N LEU A 120 -33.35 -7.27 2.78
CA LEU A 120 -34.04 -5.99 2.71
C LEU A 120 -33.32 -4.99 3.63
N THR A 121 -33.11 -3.79 3.14
CA THR A 121 -32.57 -2.66 3.92
C THR A 121 -33.58 -1.51 3.93
N ASP A 122 -33.65 -0.79 5.05
CA ASP A 122 -34.64 0.29 5.25
C ASP A 122 -34.09 1.68 4.86
N GLY A 123 -33.03 1.76 4.07
CA GLY A 123 -32.45 3.04 3.70
C GLY A 123 -31.47 2.95 2.52
N ASP A 124 -30.66 4.00 2.37
CA ASP A 124 -29.59 4.04 1.38
C ASP A 124 -28.35 3.35 1.96
N ASP A 125 -28.07 2.15 1.46
CA ASP A 125 -26.92 1.34 1.86
C ASP A 125 -25.59 2.10 1.67
N THR A 126 -25.47 2.86 0.57
CA THR A 126 -24.27 3.61 0.23
C THR A 126 -24.05 4.77 1.19
N ALA A 127 -25.11 5.48 1.55
CA ALA A 127 -25.04 6.55 2.53
C ALA A 127 -24.65 6.03 3.91
N ALA A 128 -25.25 4.95 4.38
CA ALA A 128 -24.95 4.33 5.70
C ALA A 128 -23.50 3.83 5.78
N LEU A 129 -23.02 3.14 4.75
CA LEU A 129 -21.61 2.70 4.66
C LEU A 129 -20.65 3.90 4.64
N SER A 130 -20.98 4.96 3.89
CA SER A 130 -20.17 6.19 3.80
C SER A 130 -20.10 6.92 5.14
N GLU A 131 -21.19 6.95 5.91
CA GLU A 131 -21.22 7.57 7.24
C GLU A 131 -20.28 6.85 8.22
N GLY A 132 -20.27 5.52 8.25
CA GLY A 132 -19.35 4.75 9.07
C GLY A 132 -17.87 4.97 8.70
N ILE A 133 -17.58 5.09 7.39
CA ILE A 133 -16.25 5.45 6.89
C ILE A 133 -15.87 6.85 7.38
N TYR A 134 -16.76 7.83 7.17
CA TYR A 134 -16.55 9.21 7.62
C TYR A 134 -16.20 9.29 9.09
N GLU A 135 -17.00 8.67 9.97
CA GLU A 135 -16.75 8.66 11.42
C GLU A 135 -15.37 8.09 11.75
N THR A 136 -14.96 6.99 11.12
CA THR A 136 -13.63 6.40 11.33
C THR A 136 -12.52 7.39 11.04
N PHE A 137 -12.59 8.07 9.88
CA PHE A 137 -11.55 9.02 9.46
C PHE A 137 -11.50 10.28 10.35
N GLN A 138 -12.62 10.66 10.95
CA GLN A 138 -12.67 11.76 11.93
C GLN A 138 -12.05 11.35 13.27
N GLU A 139 -12.45 10.18 13.80
CA GLU A 139 -12.16 9.79 15.19
C GLU A 139 -10.77 9.16 15.38
N ARG A 140 -10.22 8.51 14.34
CA ARG A 140 -9.00 7.67 14.44
C ARG A 140 -7.73 8.31 13.92
N CYS A 141 -7.69 9.62 13.79
CA CYS A 141 -6.52 10.35 13.30
C CYS A 141 -6.02 9.87 11.93
N LEU A 142 -6.92 9.39 11.05
CA LEU A 142 -6.58 8.95 9.71
C LEU A 142 -6.40 10.15 8.76
N ARG A 143 -5.60 9.96 7.70
CA ARG A 143 -5.29 11.00 6.73
C ARG A 143 -6.36 11.12 5.66
N TYR A 144 -6.82 12.34 5.37
CA TYR A 144 -7.69 12.60 4.23
C TYR A 144 -6.88 12.65 2.94
N SER A 145 -7.11 11.70 2.04
CA SER A 145 -6.36 11.56 0.80
C SER A 145 -7.21 11.80 -0.45
N GLN A 146 -8.54 12.03 -0.29
CA GLN A 146 -9.42 12.29 -1.42
C GLN A 146 -9.38 13.76 -1.83
N VAL A 147 -9.26 13.98 -3.14
CA VAL A 147 -9.23 15.30 -3.76
C VAL A 147 -10.42 15.41 -4.71
N ALA A 148 -11.24 16.41 -4.50
CA ALA A 148 -12.40 16.69 -5.33
C ALA A 148 -12.02 17.61 -6.49
N PRO A 149 -12.33 17.25 -7.75
CA PRO A 149 -12.19 18.14 -8.88
C PRO A 149 -13.30 19.21 -8.81
N LEU A 150 -12.91 20.47 -8.72
CA LEU A 150 -13.83 21.61 -8.79
C LEU A 150 -14.01 22.09 -10.23
N GLU A 151 -12.96 21.98 -11.01
CA GLU A 151 -12.85 22.30 -12.42
C GLU A 151 -11.82 21.37 -13.05
N MET A 152 -11.61 21.41 -14.37
CA MET A 152 -10.68 20.51 -15.06
C MET A 152 -9.27 20.49 -14.42
N PHE A 153 -8.78 21.63 -13.96
CA PHE A 153 -7.42 21.79 -13.41
C PHE A 153 -7.39 22.31 -11.97
N LYS A 154 -8.55 22.43 -11.32
CA LYS A 154 -8.67 22.93 -9.96
C LYS A 154 -9.25 21.87 -9.04
N GLU A 155 -8.50 21.52 -8.03
CA GLU A 155 -8.83 20.48 -7.07
C GLU A 155 -8.80 21.00 -5.63
N LYS A 156 -9.55 20.35 -4.76
CA LYS A 156 -9.56 20.62 -3.33
C LYS A 156 -9.65 19.31 -2.55
N ASN A 157 -8.86 19.18 -1.48
CA ASN A 157 -9.01 18.06 -0.56
C ASN A 157 -10.41 18.09 0.06
N THR A 158 -11.10 16.95 0.08
CA THR A 158 -12.49 16.87 0.56
C THR A 158 -12.64 17.10 2.06
N GLY A 159 -11.57 16.93 2.84
CA GLY A 159 -11.59 17.07 4.31
C GLY A 159 -12.37 15.96 5.03
N THR A 160 -12.82 14.93 4.30
CA THR A 160 -13.64 13.84 4.83
C THR A 160 -13.12 12.45 4.45
N ASN A 161 -12.22 12.38 3.47
CA ASN A 161 -11.82 11.16 2.76
C ASN A 161 -12.95 10.47 1.98
N LEU A 162 -14.05 11.17 1.75
CA LEU A 162 -15.14 10.76 0.85
C LEU A 162 -15.03 11.50 -0.51
N PRO A 163 -15.64 10.99 -1.57
CA PRO A 163 -16.45 9.76 -1.62
C PRO A 163 -15.62 8.50 -1.52
N ALA A 164 -16.21 7.44 -0.95
CA ALA A 164 -15.69 6.09 -1.04
C ALA A 164 -16.11 5.44 -2.37
N GLN A 165 -15.35 4.46 -2.86
CA GLN A 165 -15.84 3.58 -3.91
C GLN A 165 -16.71 2.49 -3.26
N ILE A 166 -18.00 2.44 -3.59
CA ILE A 166 -18.94 1.43 -3.05
C ILE A 166 -19.64 0.74 -4.21
N ASP A 167 -19.35 -0.55 -4.39
CA ASP A 167 -19.92 -1.40 -5.41
C ASP A 167 -20.80 -2.48 -4.73
N LEU A 168 -22.11 -2.39 -4.88
CA LEU A 168 -23.07 -3.34 -4.35
C LEU A 168 -23.67 -4.17 -5.49
N LEU A 169 -23.49 -5.49 -5.42
CA LEU A 169 -23.93 -6.44 -6.44
C LEU A 169 -25.04 -7.32 -5.87
N ALA A 170 -26.01 -7.64 -6.71
CA ALA A 170 -27.00 -8.66 -6.37
C ALA A 170 -26.34 -10.04 -6.30
N ASP A 171 -26.76 -10.85 -5.32
CA ASP A 171 -26.35 -12.24 -5.13
C ASP A 171 -27.55 -13.10 -4.78
N THR A 172 -27.40 -14.42 -4.80
CA THR A 172 -28.41 -15.36 -4.33
C THR A 172 -28.34 -15.51 -2.80
N GLY A 173 -29.43 -15.98 -2.19
CA GLY A 173 -29.45 -16.29 -0.76
C GLY A 173 -29.93 -15.13 0.12
N ASP A 174 -29.62 -15.22 1.40
CA ASP A 174 -30.11 -14.38 2.47
C ASP A 174 -29.01 -13.77 3.35
N GLU A 175 -27.79 -13.71 2.82
CA GLU A 175 -26.65 -13.05 3.47
C GLU A 175 -26.29 -11.76 2.73
N TYR A 176 -25.76 -10.78 3.46
CA TYR A 176 -25.13 -9.59 2.88
C TYR A 176 -23.65 -9.65 3.18
N LYS A 177 -22.83 -9.91 2.14
CA LYS A 177 -21.39 -10.14 2.27
C LYS A 177 -20.61 -8.92 1.81
N PHE A 178 -19.48 -8.64 2.46
CA PHE A 178 -18.65 -7.48 2.17
C PHE A 178 -17.17 -7.82 2.12
N LEU A 179 -16.45 -7.10 1.27
CA LEU A 179 -15.02 -6.93 1.31
C LEU A 179 -14.74 -5.42 1.43
N PHE A 180 -14.13 -5.02 2.53
CA PHE A 180 -13.63 -3.67 2.75
C PHE A 180 -12.15 -3.60 2.43
N VAL A 181 -11.70 -2.53 1.77
CA VAL A 181 -10.30 -2.34 1.37
C VAL A 181 -9.91 -0.87 1.59
N ALA A 182 -8.76 -0.65 2.21
CA ALA A 182 -8.12 0.66 2.29
C ALA A 182 -6.89 0.69 1.36
N LYS A 183 -7.04 1.28 0.16
CA LYS A 183 -6.01 1.26 -0.89
C LYS A 183 -5.20 2.54 -0.86
N GLY A 184 -3.92 2.47 -0.47
CA GLY A 184 -3.01 3.60 -0.53
C GLY A 184 -2.60 3.95 -1.97
N GLY A 185 -2.25 5.23 -2.21
CA GLY A 185 -1.89 5.73 -3.53
C GLY A 185 -0.71 4.98 -4.17
N GLY A 186 0.29 4.56 -3.38
CA GLY A 186 1.42 3.78 -3.88
C GLY A 186 0.99 2.47 -4.54
N SER A 187 0.18 1.67 -3.84
CA SER A 187 -0.30 0.40 -4.39
C SER A 187 -1.42 0.58 -5.44
N ALA A 188 -2.21 1.65 -5.36
CA ALA A 188 -3.19 1.97 -6.40
C ALA A 188 -2.52 2.25 -7.76
N ASN A 189 -1.38 2.97 -7.73
CA ASN A 189 -0.59 3.27 -8.92
C ASN A 189 0.15 2.06 -9.51
N LYS A 190 0.13 0.91 -8.86
CA LYS A 190 0.72 -0.35 -9.34
C LYS A 190 -0.35 -1.36 -9.74
N ALA A 191 -1.42 -0.87 -10.36
CA ALA A 191 -2.45 -1.65 -11.00
C ALA A 191 -2.44 -1.33 -12.51
N PHE A 192 -2.11 -2.34 -13.32
CA PHE A 192 -1.90 -2.20 -14.76
C PHE A 192 -2.80 -3.14 -15.54
N LEU A 193 -3.28 -2.67 -16.69
CA LEU A 193 -3.95 -3.47 -17.70
C LEU A 193 -3.16 -3.41 -18.99
N TYR A 194 -2.78 -4.57 -19.49
CA TYR A 194 -2.12 -4.73 -20.78
C TYR A 194 -3.07 -5.45 -21.74
N GLN A 195 -3.43 -4.78 -22.82
CA GLN A 195 -4.18 -5.41 -23.91
C GLN A 195 -3.18 -6.20 -24.79
N SER A 196 -3.11 -7.49 -24.57
CA SER A 196 -2.25 -8.39 -25.30
C SER A 196 -3.04 -9.21 -26.31
N THR A 197 -2.35 -10.01 -27.11
CA THR A 197 -2.93 -10.97 -28.04
C THR A 197 -2.78 -12.40 -27.51
N PRO A 198 -3.55 -13.37 -28.04
CA PRO A 198 -3.38 -14.78 -27.67
C PRO A 198 -1.97 -15.35 -27.86
N ALA A 199 -1.12 -14.69 -28.64
CA ALA A 199 0.27 -15.09 -28.85
C ALA A 199 1.09 -15.19 -27.54
N VAL A 200 0.72 -14.40 -26.51
CA VAL A 200 1.37 -14.45 -25.19
C VAL A 200 1.08 -15.76 -24.42
N LEU A 201 0.09 -16.55 -24.83
CA LEU A 201 -0.35 -17.76 -24.13
C LEU A 201 0.53 -18.97 -24.49
N ASN A 202 1.81 -18.85 -24.25
CA ASN A 202 2.80 -19.93 -24.21
C ASN A 202 3.82 -19.63 -23.12
N GLU A 203 4.53 -20.63 -22.64
CA GLU A 203 5.42 -20.49 -21.48
C GLU A 203 6.49 -19.41 -21.67
N LYS A 204 7.16 -19.42 -22.83
CA LYS A 204 8.28 -18.53 -23.13
C LYS A 204 7.84 -17.05 -23.13
N ASP A 205 6.77 -16.75 -23.87
CA ASP A 205 6.35 -15.36 -24.06
C ASP A 205 5.66 -14.81 -22.81
N LEU A 206 4.92 -15.65 -22.07
CA LEU A 206 4.31 -15.25 -20.80
C LEU A 206 5.39 -15.00 -19.74
N GLU A 207 6.41 -15.84 -19.65
CA GLU A 207 7.52 -15.61 -18.72
C GLU A 207 8.28 -14.32 -19.05
N ALA A 208 8.61 -14.09 -20.32
CA ALA A 208 9.28 -12.88 -20.78
C ALA A 208 8.45 -11.62 -20.49
N PHE A 209 7.13 -11.70 -20.71
CA PHE A 209 6.20 -10.63 -20.39
C PHE A 209 6.23 -10.32 -18.88
N VAL A 210 6.07 -11.33 -18.03
CA VAL A 210 6.05 -11.14 -16.56
C VAL A 210 7.38 -10.56 -16.07
N ARG A 211 8.53 -11.10 -16.49
CA ARG A 211 9.87 -10.58 -16.12
C ARG A 211 10.02 -9.10 -16.45
N GLY A 212 9.59 -8.70 -17.65
CA GLY A 212 9.62 -7.29 -18.05
C GLY A 212 8.71 -6.40 -17.19
N LYS A 213 7.52 -6.91 -16.82
CA LYS A 213 6.53 -6.10 -16.09
C LYS A 213 6.74 -6.05 -14.58
N LEU A 214 7.42 -7.02 -13.97
CA LEU A 214 7.78 -6.95 -12.56
C LEU A 214 8.74 -5.78 -12.27
N LYS A 215 9.63 -5.45 -13.18
CA LYS A 215 10.50 -4.27 -13.06
C LYS A 215 9.70 -2.97 -13.02
N ASP A 216 8.63 -2.85 -13.83
CA ASP A 216 7.75 -1.66 -13.86
C ASP A 216 6.98 -1.47 -12.52
N ILE A 217 6.79 -2.54 -11.74
CA ILE A 217 6.18 -2.46 -10.42
C ILE A 217 7.10 -1.73 -9.43
N GLY A 218 8.40 -2.08 -9.41
CA GLY A 218 9.39 -1.45 -8.53
C GLY A 218 9.01 -1.49 -7.05
N THR A 219 9.62 -0.63 -6.23
CA THR A 219 9.46 -0.65 -4.77
C THR A 219 8.56 0.45 -4.20
N SER A 220 8.04 1.34 -5.04
CA SER A 220 7.29 2.52 -4.59
C SER A 220 5.97 2.19 -3.86
N ALA A 221 5.42 0.99 -4.06
CA ALA A 221 4.23 0.51 -3.37
C ALA A 221 4.53 -0.28 -2.08
N CYS A 222 5.78 -0.31 -1.62
CA CYS A 222 6.24 -0.95 -0.38
C CYS A 222 6.13 -2.49 -0.41
N PRO A 223 7.06 -3.20 -1.07
CA PRO A 223 7.16 -4.65 -0.94
C PRO A 223 7.60 -5.07 0.48
N PRO A 224 7.47 -6.35 0.84
CA PRO A 224 7.02 -7.48 0.03
C PRO A 224 5.55 -7.40 -0.37
N TYR A 225 5.24 -7.85 -1.59
CA TYR A 225 3.90 -7.76 -2.15
C TYR A 225 3.11 -9.07 -2.06
N HIS A 226 1.78 -8.95 -1.96
CA HIS A 226 0.89 -9.97 -2.50
C HIS A 226 0.66 -9.61 -3.97
N LEU A 227 1.36 -10.32 -4.85
CA LEU A 227 1.38 -10.03 -6.29
C LEU A 227 0.23 -10.74 -7.00
N VAL A 228 -0.37 -10.08 -7.97
CA VAL A 228 -1.48 -10.64 -8.76
C VAL A 228 -1.21 -10.53 -10.23
N VAL A 229 -1.46 -11.62 -10.94
CA VAL A 229 -1.54 -11.69 -12.41
C VAL A 229 -2.89 -12.27 -12.80
N VAL A 230 -3.68 -11.52 -13.55
CA VAL A 230 -4.96 -11.99 -14.11
C VAL A 230 -4.81 -12.11 -15.61
N ILE A 231 -5.08 -13.28 -16.16
CA ILE A 231 -4.96 -13.56 -17.61
C ILE A 231 -6.35 -13.88 -18.16
N GLY A 232 -6.85 -12.99 -19.01
CA GLY A 232 -8.20 -13.05 -19.56
C GLY A 232 -9.13 -12.05 -18.87
N GLY A 233 -10.39 -12.09 -19.27
CA GLY A 233 -11.46 -11.20 -18.89
C GLY A 233 -12.32 -10.85 -20.10
N THR A 234 -13.63 -10.71 -19.90
CA THR A 234 -14.58 -10.37 -20.95
C THR A 234 -14.59 -8.87 -21.25
N SER A 235 -14.01 -8.06 -20.36
CA SER A 235 -13.81 -6.61 -20.52
C SER A 235 -12.58 -6.17 -19.72
N ALA A 236 -12.07 -4.97 -20.02
CA ALA A 236 -11.01 -4.31 -19.26
C ALA A 236 -11.37 -4.16 -17.78
N GLU A 237 -12.60 -3.73 -17.51
CA GLU A 237 -13.16 -3.58 -16.16
C GLU A 237 -13.18 -4.92 -15.42
N ALA A 238 -13.67 -5.99 -16.05
CA ALA A 238 -13.72 -7.32 -15.44
C ALA A 238 -12.31 -7.79 -15.03
N THR A 239 -11.31 -7.62 -15.89
CA THR A 239 -9.92 -7.98 -15.58
C THR A 239 -9.40 -7.20 -14.37
N MET A 240 -9.58 -5.88 -14.33
CA MET A 240 -9.07 -5.03 -13.24
C MET A 240 -9.83 -5.25 -11.93
N LYS A 241 -11.12 -5.55 -11.98
CA LYS A 241 -11.90 -5.95 -10.79
C LYS A 241 -11.34 -7.22 -10.16
N ILE A 242 -10.96 -8.20 -10.99
CA ILE A 242 -10.38 -9.45 -10.51
C ILE A 242 -8.97 -9.24 -9.95
N VAL A 243 -8.15 -8.36 -10.54
CA VAL A 243 -6.87 -7.93 -9.93
C VAL A 243 -7.08 -7.41 -8.50
N LYS A 244 -8.07 -6.54 -8.30
CA LYS A 244 -8.38 -6.00 -6.97
C LYS A 244 -8.81 -7.10 -6.00
N LEU A 245 -9.74 -7.96 -6.38
CA LEU A 245 -10.23 -9.06 -5.52
C LEU A 245 -9.12 -10.05 -5.17
N ALA A 246 -8.31 -10.46 -6.15
CA ALA A 246 -7.20 -11.38 -5.94
C ALA A 246 -6.12 -10.78 -5.03
N SER A 247 -5.83 -9.46 -5.13
CA SER A 247 -4.88 -8.79 -4.25
C SER A 247 -5.31 -8.76 -2.78
N CYS A 248 -6.61 -8.96 -2.52
CA CYS A 248 -7.18 -9.07 -1.18
C CYS A 248 -7.37 -10.53 -0.72
N LYS A 249 -6.82 -11.51 -1.45
CA LYS A 249 -7.00 -12.95 -1.18
C LYS A 249 -8.47 -13.42 -1.25
N TYR A 250 -9.36 -12.59 -1.79
CA TYR A 250 -10.79 -12.89 -1.88
C TYR A 250 -11.11 -14.08 -2.81
N LEU A 251 -10.19 -14.37 -3.74
CA LEU A 251 -10.32 -15.43 -4.74
C LEU A 251 -9.52 -16.71 -4.40
N ASP A 252 -8.99 -16.83 -3.18
CA ASP A 252 -8.16 -17.98 -2.79
C ASP A 252 -8.93 -19.30 -2.78
N GLY A 253 -10.26 -19.26 -2.62
CA GLY A 253 -11.15 -20.43 -2.70
C GLY A 253 -11.58 -20.84 -4.12
N LEU A 254 -11.04 -20.25 -5.19
CA LEU A 254 -11.33 -20.68 -6.56
C LEU A 254 -10.77 -22.08 -6.85
N PRO A 255 -11.38 -22.84 -7.78
CA PRO A 255 -10.82 -24.08 -8.28
C PRO A 255 -9.42 -23.87 -8.87
N THR A 256 -8.63 -24.95 -8.94
CA THR A 256 -7.28 -24.94 -9.54
C THR A 256 -7.25 -25.42 -10.98
N THR A 257 -8.42 -25.72 -11.57
CA THR A 257 -8.58 -26.14 -12.96
C THR A 257 -9.75 -25.43 -13.60
N GLY A 258 -9.63 -25.14 -14.89
CA GLY A 258 -10.71 -24.59 -15.69
C GLY A 258 -11.80 -25.60 -16.02
N SER A 259 -12.82 -25.15 -16.76
CA SER A 259 -13.89 -25.99 -17.30
C SER A 259 -14.26 -25.56 -18.71
N ALA A 260 -14.96 -26.44 -19.44
CA ALA A 260 -15.50 -26.12 -20.76
C ALA A 260 -16.58 -25.01 -20.71
N GLY A 261 -17.23 -24.82 -19.57
CA GLY A 261 -18.23 -23.76 -19.35
C GLY A 261 -17.62 -22.39 -19.05
N GLY A 262 -16.29 -22.30 -18.84
CA GLY A 262 -15.57 -21.03 -18.73
C GLY A 262 -15.40 -20.51 -17.32
N ARG A 263 -15.46 -21.34 -16.28
CA ARG A 263 -15.19 -20.91 -14.90
C ARG A 263 -13.76 -20.41 -14.76
N ALA A 264 -13.59 -19.38 -13.94
CA ALA A 264 -12.28 -18.89 -13.53
C ALA A 264 -11.59 -19.90 -12.60
N PHE A 265 -10.24 -19.92 -12.63
CA PHE A 265 -9.44 -20.77 -11.77
C PHE A 265 -8.12 -20.13 -11.38
N ARG A 266 -7.51 -20.61 -10.29
CA ARG A 266 -6.15 -20.29 -9.87
C ARG A 266 -5.17 -21.26 -10.51
N ASP A 267 -4.14 -20.72 -11.12
CA ASP A 267 -3.06 -21.55 -11.70
C ASP A 267 -1.89 -21.64 -10.72
N LEU A 268 -1.91 -22.65 -9.85
CA LEU A 268 -0.91 -22.83 -8.79
C LEU A 268 0.50 -23.10 -9.32
N GLU A 269 0.64 -23.62 -10.54
CA GLU A 269 1.95 -23.82 -11.17
C GLU A 269 2.55 -22.46 -11.55
N TRP A 270 1.78 -21.61 -12.21
CA TRP A 270 2.22 -20.28 -12.58
C TRP A 270 2.38 -19.36 -11.39
N GLU A 271 1.62 -19.52 -10.30
CA GLU A 271 1.87 -18.83 -9.04
C GLU A 271 3.28 -19.09 -8.52
N ARG A 272 3.72 -20.37 -8.48
CA ARG A 272 5.08 -20.75 -8.08
C ARG A 272 6.15 -20.22 -9.03
N ARG A 273 5.92 -20.31 -10.35
CA ARG A 273 6.87 -19.82 -11.38
C ARG A 273 7.07 -18.31 -11.25
N ILE A 274 5.98 -17.54 -11.13
CA ILE A 274 6.07 -16.08 -11.02
C ILE A 274 6.69 -15.66 -9.68
N LEU A 275 6.41 -16.37 -8.59
CA LEU A 275 7.09 -16.12 -7.32
C LEU A 275 8.61 -16.31 -7.45
N LYS A 276 9.05 -17.37 -8.11
CA LYS A 276 10.48 -17.58 -8.41
C LYS A 276 11.05 -16.46 -9.25
N ILE A 277 10.36 -16.02 -10.30
CA ILE A 277 10.77 -14.88 -11.13
C ILE A 277 10.91 -13.61 -10.27
N ALA A 278 9.95 -13.37 -9.38
CA ALA A 278 9.99 -12.22 -8.47
C ALA A 278 11.21 -12.27 -7.52
N GLN A 279 11.57 -13.44 -7.01
CA GLN A 279 12.77 -13.65 -6.20
C GLN A 279 14.06 -13.42 -6.99
N GLU A 280 14.11 -13.86 -8.24
CA GLU A 280 15.25 -13.69 -9.16
C GLU A 280 15.48 -12.22 -9.59
N THR A 281 14.56 -11.31 -9.31
CA THR A 281 14.79 -9.88 -9.54
C THR A 281 15.83 -9.29 -8.58
N HIS A 282 16.07 -9.92 -7.44
CA HIS A 282 16.92 -9.45 -6.36
C HIS A 282 16.58 -8.05 -5.82
N ILE A 283 15.39 -7.52 -6.13
CA ILE A 283 14.88 -6.26 -5.58
C ILE A 283 14.64 -6.41 -4.07
N GLY A 284 14.21 -7.59 -3.64
CA GLY A 284 13.94 -7.91 -2.23
C GLY A 284 12.83 -7.07 -1.60
N ALA A 285 12.83 -7.06 -0.28
CA ALA A 285 11.92 -6.25 0.52
C ALA A 285 12.39 -4.77 0.53
N GLN A 286 12.46 -4.11 -0.63
CA GLN A 286 12.79 -2.71 -0.93
C GLN A 286 14.28 -2.39 -1.17
N PHE A 287 15.24 -3.05 -0.52
CA PHE A 287 16.66 -2.66 -0.57
C PHE A 287 17.61 -3.81 -0.89
N GLY A 288 17.17 -4.72 -1.73
CA GLY A 288 17.93 -5.89 -2.19
C GLY A 288 17.68 -7.13 -1.35
N GLY A 289 17.56 -8.27 -2.04
CA GLY A 289 17.31 -9.56 -1.45
C GLY A 289 16.35 -10.42 -2.26
N LYS A 290 15.64 -11.31 -1.58
CA LYS A 290 14.76 -12.32 -2.16
C LYS A 290 13.27 -11.91 -2.13
N TYR A 291 12.84 -11.19 -1.10
CA TYR A 291 11.44 -11.01 -0.76
C TYR A 291 10.77 -9.79 -1.43
N PHE A 292 10.80 -9.75 -2.76
CA PHE A 292 10.00 -8.78 -3.53
C PHE A 292 8.49 -9.04 -3.38
N ALA A 293 8.10 -10.30 -3.26
CA ALA A 293 6.73 -10.71 -3.01
C ALA A 293 6.67 -11.82 -1.97
N HIS A 294 5.66 -11.77 -1.10
CA HIS A 294 5.29 -12.84 -0.18
C HIS A 294 4.74 -14.05 -0.94
N ASP A 295 3.85 -13.79 -1.86
CA ASP A 295 3.13 -14.77 -2.65
C ASP A 295 2.58 -14.16 -3.93
N VAL A 296 2.08 -15.02 -4.80
CA VAL A 296 1.49 -14.65 -6.09
C VAL A 296 0.12 -15.30 -6.23
N ARG A 297 -0.83 -14.61 -6.86
CA ARG A 297 -2.09 -15.18 -7.36
C ARG A 297 -2.12 -15.05 -8.87
N VAL A 298 -2.31 -16.17 -9.53
CA VAL A 298 -2.53 -16.22 -10.99
C VAL A 298 -3.96 -16.68 -11.25
N ILE A 299 -4.78 -15.77 -11.77
CA ILE A 299 -6.19 -16.05 -12.08
C ILE A 299 -6.35 -16.14 -13.61
N ARG A 300 -6.85 -17.30 -14.07
CA ARG A 300 -7.24 -17.50 -15.46
C ARG A 300 -8.73 -17.32 -15.62
N MET A 301 -9.12 -16.54 -16.64
CA MET A 301 -10.51 -16.22 -16.95
C MET A 301 -10.85 -16.48 -18.40
N VAL A 302 -12.13 -16.67 -18.68
CA VAL A 302 -12.66 -16.63 -20.03
C VAL A 302 -12.35 -15.29 -20.69
N ARG A 303 -12.12 -15.28 -21.99
CA ARG A 303 -11.79 -14.08 -22.76
C ARG A 303 -12.45 -14.12 -24.14
N HIS A 304 -12.53 -12.98 -24.80
CA HIS A 304 -12.82 -12.96 -26.22
C HIS A 304 -11.67 -13.62 -27.00
N ALA A 305 -11.99 -14.40 -28.03
CA ALA A 305 -10.99 -15.17 -28.79
C ALA A 305 -9.87 -14.30 -29.39
N ALA A 306 -10.20 -13.08 -29.82
CA ALA A 306 -9.26 -12.16 -30.46
C ALA A 306 -8.44 -11.30 -29.46
N SER A 307 -8.71 -11.35 -28.16
CA SER A 307 -8.04 -10.53 -27.16
C SER A 307 -7.48 -11.38 -26.02
N CYS A 308 -6.42 -10.90 -25.37
CA CYS A 308 -5.87 -11.49 -24.16
C CYS A 308 -5.47 -10.39 -23.18
N PRO A 309 -6.42 -9.78 -22.48
CA PRO A 309 -6.08 -8.79 -21.45
C PRO A 309 -5.30 -9.48 -20.32
N ILE A 310 -4.24 -8.80 -19.86
CA ILE A 310 -3.45 -9.23 -18.70
C ILE A 310 -3.48 -8.09 -17.68
N GLY A 311 -4.02 -8.38 -16.50
CA GLY A 311 -4.03 -7.48 -15.38
C GLY A 311 -2.89 -7.80 -14.41
N LEU A 312 -2.17 -6.78 -13.96
CA LEU A 312 -1.16 -6.88 -12.92
C LEU A 312 -1.52 -5.96 -11.76
N GLY A 313 -1.28 -6.39 -10.53
CA GLY A 313 -1.50 -5.56 -9.37
C GLY A 313 -0.88 -6.11 -8.11
N VAL A 314 -0.89 -5.30 -7.06
CA VAL A 314 -0.31 -5.65 -5.77
C VAL A 314 -1.20 -5.25 -4.60
N SER A 315 -1.17 -6.03 -3.52
CA SER A 315 -1.37 -5.53 -2.17
C SER A 315 0.00 -5.27 -1.56
N CYS A 316 0.18 -4.08 -0.97
CA CYS A 316 1.44 -3.74 -0.32
C CYS A 316 1.56 -4.41 1.06
N SER A 317 2.72 -4.28 1.68
CA SER A 317 3.02 -4.81 3.01
C SER A 317 2.07 -4.36 4.14
N ALA A 318 1.24 -3.35 3.91
CA ALA A 318 0.20 -2.93 4.85
C ALA A 318 -1.05 -3.81 4.83
N ASP A 319 -1.29 -4.57 3.78
CA ASP A 319 -2.35 -5.58 3.55
C ASP A 319 -3.73 -5.23 4.17
N ARG A 320 -4.22 -4.02 3.92
CA ARG A 320 -5.42 -3.46 4.56
C ARG A 320 -6.68 -3.85 3.82
N ASN A 321 -7.20 -4.99 4.15
CA ASN A 321 -8.51 -5.44 3.68
C ASN A 321 -9.12 -6.42 4.70
N ILE A 322 -10.45 -6.47 4.77
CA ILE A 322 -11.19 -7.26 5.74
C ILE A 322 -12.52 -7.72 5.16
N LYS A 323 -12.89 -8.97 5.43
CA LYS A 323 -14.20 -9.50 5.06
C LYS A 323 -15.22 -9.26 6.17
N ALA A 324 -16.49 -9.18 5.78
CA ALA A 324 -17.59 -9.12 6.72
C ALA A 324 -18.86 -9.71 6.12
N LYS A 325 -19.83 -10.04 6.98
CA LYS A 325 -21.15 -10.49 6.55
C LYS A 325 -22.23 -10.12 7.56
N ILE A 326 -23.42 -9.94 7.06
CA ILE A 326 -24.63 -9.78 7.87
C ILE A 326 -25.53 -10.97 7.55
N THR A 327 -25.96 -11.65 8.60
CA THR A 327 -26.88 -12.79 8.57
C THR A 327 -28.07 -12.53 9.51
N ARG A 328 -28.99 -13.46 9.60
CA ARG A 328 -30.12 -13.36 10.55
C ARG A 328 -29.65 -13.42 12.01
N GLU A 329 -28.49 -14.00 12.27
CA GLU A 329 -27.90 -14.18 13.59
C GLU A 329 -27.14 -12.97 14.08
N GLY A 330 -26.79 -12.03 13.16
CA GLY A 330 -26.07 -10.82 13.50
C GLY A 330 -25.14 -10.29 12.41
N VAL A 331 -24.38 -9.30 12.79
CA VAL A 331 -23.33 -8.64 12.01
C VAL A 331 -21.99 -9.23 12.39
N TYR A 332 -21.25 -9.75 11.42
CA TYR A 332 -19.97 -10.43 11.62
C TYR A 332 -18.87 -9.76 10.83
N ILE A 333 -17.68 -9.70 11.42
CA ILE A 333 -16.48 -9.17 10.80
C ILE A 333 -15.33 -10.18 10.94
N GLU A 334 -14.45 -10.26 9.95
CA GLU A 334 -13.25 -11.10 9.99
C GLU A 334 -12.42 -10.81 11.24
N GLN A 335 -11.94 -11.87 11.90
CA GLN A 335 -11.06 -11.76 13.04
C GLN A 335 -9.63 -11.49 12.58
N LEU A 336 -9.18 -10.26 12.76
CA LEU A 336 -7.77 -9.89 12.61
C LEU A 336 -6.99 -10.19 13.91
N GLU A 337 -5.66 -10.10 13.84
CA GLU A 337 -4.77 -10.38 14.96
C GLU A 337 -4.63 -9.15 15.88
N PHE A 338 -5.14 -9.25 17.08
CA PHE A 338 -5.07 -8.17 18.07
C PHE A 338 -3.79 -8.21 18.94
N ASN A 339 -3.06 -9.34 18.91
CA ASN A 339 -1.80 -9.51 19.62
C ASN A 339 -0.65 -9.90 18.69
N PRO A 340 -0.21 -9.01 17.78
CA PRO A 340 0.85 -9.33 16.82
C PRO A 340 2.22 -9.58 17.45
N SER A 341 2.42 -9.24 18.75
CA SER A 341 3.68 -9.48 19.45
C SER A 341 4.09 -10.96 19.49
N GLN A 342 3.13 -11.89 19.40
CA GLN A 342 3.40 -13.33 19.35
C GLN A 342 4.17 -13.78 18.10
N TYR A 343 4.19 -12.95 17.04
CA TYR A 343 4.92 -13.21 15.79
C TYR A 343 6.35 -12.63 15.80
N LEU A 344 6.67 -11.79 16.78
CA LEU A 344 8.05 -11.32 16.95
C LEU A 344 8.96 -12.48 17.38
N PRO A 345 10.17 -12.57 16.82
CA PRO A 345 11.17 -13.49 17.33
C PRO A 345 11.54 -13.12 18.78
N LYS A 346 11.95 -14.11 19.58
CA LYS A 346 12.39 -13.88 20.98
C LYS A 346 13.57 -12.91 21.04
N ASP A 347 14.51 -13.07 20.13
CA ASP A 347 15.67 -12.22 19.97
C ASP A 347 15.59 -11.46 18.64
N ALA A 348 16.03 -10.22 18.63
CA ALA A 348 16.12 -9.45 17.39
C ALA A 348 17.08 -10.16 16.41
N PRO A 349 16.84 -10.10 15.09
CA PRO A 349 17.75 -10.71 14.13
C PRO A 349 19.15 -10.10 14.25
N GLU A 350 20.17 -10.95 14.23
CA GLU A 350 21.56 -10.49 14.12
C GLU A 350 21.77 -9.87 12.73
N LEU A 351 22.05 -8.57 12.72
CA LEU A 351 22.26 -7.79 11.50
C LEU A 351 23.56 -7.00 11.63
N ALA A 352 24.29 -6.82 10.54
CA ALA A 352 25.42 -5.91 10.53
C ALA A 352 24.99 -4.52 11.06
N PRO A 353 25.79 -3.84 11.90
CA PRO A 353 25.41 -2.54 12.45
C PRO A 353 25.23 -1.50 11.33
N PRO A 354 24.24 -0.60 11.41
CA PRO A 354 24.10 0.48 10.46
C PRO A 354 25.20 1.53 10.63
N VAL A 355 25.53 2.23 9.55
CA VAL A 355 26.44 3.38 9.61
C VAL A 355 25.69 4.55 10.28
N GLN A 356 26.25 5.09 11.35
CA GLN A 356 25.70 6.22 12.09
C GLN A 356 26.01 7.53 11.39
N ILE A 357 25.00 8.32 11.09
CA ILE A 357 25.13 9.63 10.43
C ILE A 357 24.51 10.71 11.32
N ASN A 358 25.33 11.64 11.77
CA ASN A 358 24.86 12.84 12.44
C ASN A 358 24.52 13.93 11.41
N LEU A 359 23.25 14.20 11.19
CA LEU A 359 22.78 15.18 10.20
C LEU A 359 23.12 16.63 10.57
N ASN A 360 23.42 16.89 11.84
CA ASN A 360 23.71 18.25 12.33
C ASN A 360 25.19 18.67 12.15
N MET A 361 26.03 17.82 11.52
CA MET A 361 27.42 18.21 11.24
C MET A 361 27.60 19.14 10.03
N GLY A 362 26.50 19.52 9.37
CA GLY A 362 26.47 20.32 8.17
C GLY A 362 26.47 19.49 6.88
N MET A 363 25.76 19.97 5.87
CA MET A 363 25.47 19.23 4.63
C MET A 363 26.73 18.74 3.90
N GLU A 364 27.78 19.55 3.85
CA GLU A 364 29.04 19.17 3.20
C GLU A 364 29.67 17.94 3.88
N LYS A 365 29.76 17.93 5.22
CA LYS A 365 30.32 16.80 5.95
C LYS A 365 29.44 15.56 5.85
N VAL A 366 28.10 15.73 5.89
CA VAL A 366 27.16 14.62 5.68
C VAL A 366 27.44 13.94 4.34
N ARG A 367 27.57 14.70 3.25
CA ARG A 367 27.87 14.17 1.92
C ARG A 367 29.25 13.49 1.85
N GLN A 368 30.26 14.08 2.45
CA GLN A 368 31.62 13.50 2.52
C GLN A 368 31.61 12.14 3.22
N VAL A 369 30.82 11.99 4.28
CA VAL A 369 30.69 10.69 4.96
C VAL A 369 29.91 9.70 4.10
N LEU A 370 28.76 10.10 3.53
CA LEU A 370 27.95 9.24 2.67
C LEU A 370 28.75 8.71 1.46
N SER A 371 29.62 9.55 0.87
CA SER A 371 30.44 9.18 -0.29
C SER A 371 31.46 8.04 -0.03
N GLN A 372 31.68 7.69 1.24
CA GLN A 372 32.59 6.59 1.61
C GLN A 372 31.91 5.21 1.51
N PHE A 373 30.60 5.16 1.39
CA PHE A 373 29.83 3.93 1.43
C PHE A 373 29.14 3.64 0.11
N PRO A 374 29.04 2.36 -0.30
CA PRO A 374 28.37 1.98 -1.54
C PRO A 374 26.83 2.03 -1.40
N VAL A 375 26.13 1.97 -2.53
CA VAL A 375 24.68 1.72 -2.55
C VAL A 375 24.34 0.43 -1.79
N LYS A 376 23.13 0.32 -1.26
CA LYS A 376 22.60 -0.72 -0.33
C LYS A 376 23.10 -0.59 1.11
N THR A 377 24.03 0.29 1.42
CA THR A 377 24.48 0.50 2.80
C THR A 377 23.34 0.98 3.68
N ARG A 378 23.12 0.28 4.79
CA ARG A 378 22.13 0.66 5.81
C ARG A 378 22.69 1.75 6.71
N LEU A 379 21.88 2.79 6.91
CA LEU A 379 22.21 3.98 7.68
C LEU A 379 21.28 4.12 8.89
N SER A 380 21.78 4.76 9.93
CA SER A 380 21.02 5.25 11.07
C SER A 380 21.23 6.76 11.16
N LEU A 381 20.19 7.53 10.85
CA LEU A 381 20.25 9.00 10.77
C LEU A 381 19.77 9.62 12.07
N SER A 382 20.54 10.56 12.63
CA SER A 382 20.13 11.35 13.80
C SER A 382 20.38 12.83 13.55
N GLY A 383 19.38 13.68 13.88
CA GLY A 383 19.42 15.14 13.70
C GLY A 383 18.22 15.66 12.93
N THR A 384 18.42 16.77 12.22
CA THR A 384 17.35 17.52 11.55
C THR A 384 17.09 17.03 10.13
N LEU A 385 15.80 16.84 9.78
CA LEU A 385 15.31 16.65 8.42
C LEU A 385 14.26 17.72 8.09
N ILE A 386 14.24 18.16 6.84
CA ILE A 386 13.13 18.98 6.31
C ILE A 386 12.16 18.07 5.54
N VAL A 387 10.91 18.16 5.90
CA VAL A 387 9.82 17.43 5.23
C VAL A 387 9.18 18.32 4.20
N ALA A 388 9.26 17.92 2.93
CA ALA A 388 8.65 18.64 1.81
C ALA A 388 8.35 17.67 0.67
N ARG A 389 7.27 17.91 -0.07
CA ARG A 389 6.89 17.11 -1.23
C ARG A 389 6.17 17.96 -2.29
N ASP A 390 5.35 17.39 -3.11
CA ASP A 390 4.82 17.92 -4.38
C ASP A 390 4.50 19.42 -4.39
N ALA A 391 3.57 19.89 -3.56
CA ALA A 391 3.14 21.31 -3.57
C ALA A 391 4.26 22.25 -3.09
N ALA A 392 5.01 21.85 -2.07
CA ALA A 392 6.14 22.64 -1.59
C ALA A 392 7.26 22.73 -2.66
N HIS A 393 7.57 21.63 -3.36
CA HIS A 393 8.54 21.63 -4.46
C HIS A 393 8.08 22.53 -5.61
N ALA A 394 6.80 22.44 -6.02
CA ALA A 394 6.24 23.31 -7.05
C ALA A 394 6.31 24.80 -6.65
N ARG A 395 6.03 25.10 -5.38
CA ARG A 395 6.11 26.48 -4.84
C ARG A 395 7.54 27.01 -4.88
N ILE A 396 8.52 26.21 -4.43
CA ILE A 396 9.93 26.61 -4.46
C ILE A 396 10.41 26.79 -5.89
N LYS A 397 10.02 25.92 -6.84
CA LYS A 397 10.31 26.12 -8.26
C LYS A 397 9.80 27.46 -8.77
N GLN A 398 8.56 27.84 -8.47
CA GLN A 398 8.00 29.14 -8.82
C GLN A 398 8.77 30.32 -8.20
N MET A 399 9.28 30.18 -6.97
CA MET A 399 10.14 31.18 -6.34
C MET A 399 11.44 31.36 -7.11
N LEU A 400 12.11 30.27 -7.46
CA LEU A 400 13.33 30.30 -8.28
C LEU A 400 13.10 30.92 -9.66
N GLU A 401 11.98 30.61 -10.31
CA GLU A 401 11.59 31.19 -11.62
C GLU A 401 11.37 32.71 -11.53
N ARG A 402 11.00 33.24 -10.37
CA ARG A 402 10.91 34.69 -10.10
C ARG A 402 12.26 35.32 -9.70
N GLY A 403 13.36 34.54 -9.69
CA GLY A 403 14.68 35.01 -9.30
C GLY A 403 14.93 35.05 -7.78
N GLU A 404 14.08 34.46 -6.99
CA GLU A 404 14.29 34.31 -5.54
C GLU A 404 15.37 33.25 -5.28
N ALA A 405 16.09 33.36 -4.17
CA ALA A 405 17.13 32.39 -3.82
C ALA A 405 16.51 31.07 -3.31
N MET A 406 17.23 29.95 -3.51
CA MET A 406 16.90 28.69 -2.87
C MET A 406 16.80 28.86 -1.34
N PRO A 407 15.69 28.44 -0.71
CA PRO A 407 15.51 28.56 0.73
C PRO A 407 16.65 27.89 1.52
N ALA A 408 17.13 28.52 2.59
CA ALA A 408 18.23 28.01 3.40
C ALA A 408 17.94 26.60 3.95
N PHE A 409 16.71 26.34 4.39
CA PHE A 409 16.33 25.02 4.90
C PHE A 409 16.43 23.89 3.86
N PHE A 410 16.39 24.20 2.55
CA PHE A 410 16.65 23.23 1.48
C PHE A 410 18.14 23.01 1.19
N LYS A 411 18.99 23.97 1.58
CA LYS A 411 20.45 23.88 1.46
C LYS A 411 21.09 23.17 2.65
N ASP A 412 20.58 23.49 3.85
CA ASP A 412 21.26 23.15 5.09
C ASP A 412 20.90 21.77 5.63
N HIS A 413 19.79 21.16 5.15
CA HIS A 413 19.27 19.89 5.66
C HIS A 413 18.90 18.91 4.55
N PRO A 414 18.94 17.58 4.82
CA PRO A 414 18.35 16.58 3.95
C PRO A 414 16.84 16.77 3.84
N ILE A 415 16.30 16.48 2.65
CA ILE A 415 14.87 16.64 2.35
C ILE A 415 14.18 15.28 2.39
N TYR A 416 13.25 15.11 3.31
CA TYR A 416 12.44 13.91 3.44
C TYR A 416 11.09 14.10 2.73
N TYR A 417 10.86 13.35 1.67
CA TYR A 417 9.60 13.35 0.94
C TYR A 417 8.58 12.49 1.69
N ALA A 418 7.80 13.12 2.51
CA ALA A 418 6.88 12.43 3.40
C ALA A 418 5.64 13.28 3.75
N GLY A 419 4.64 12.63 4.33
CA GLY A 419 3.45 13.29 4.84
C GLY A 419 2.79 12.44 5.91
N PRO A 420 2.63 12.94 7.13
CA PRO A 420 2.06 12.19 8.24
C PRO A 420 0.56 11.95 8.09
N ALA A 421 0.05 10.97 8.81
CA ALA A 421 -1.34 10.94 9.24
C ALA A 421 -1.58 12.03 10.30
N LYS A 422 -2.84 12.25 10.72
CA LYS A 422 -3.15 13.21 11.78
C LYS A 422 -2.44 12.82 13.07
N THR A 423 -2.00 13.81 13.83
CA THR A 423 -1.29 13.58 15.09
C THR A 423 -2.28 13.31 16.23
N PRO A 424 -2.20 12.13 16.88
CA PRO A 424 -2.96 11.88 18.09
C PRO A 424 -2.53 12.78 19.26
N ALA A 425 -3.45 13.05 20.17
CA ALA A 425 -3.16 13.85 21.34
C ALA A 425 -1.98 13.28 22.15
N GLY A 426 -1.06 14.14 22.56
CA GLY A 426 0.12 13.79 23.36
C GLY A 426 1.27 13.12 22.59
N MET A 427 1.18 13.02 21.25
CA MET A 427 2.25 12.47 20.41
C MET A 427 2.97 13.58 19.64
N ALA A 428 4.23 13.34 19.28
CA ALA A 428 5.01 14.26 18.45
C ALA A 428 4.49 14.31 17.01
N SER A 429 3.97 13.18 16.50
CA SER A 429 3.47 13.03 15.14
C SER A 429 2.41 11.94 15.06
N GLY A 430 1.58 11.97 14.04
CA GLY A 430 0.84 10.79 13.54
C GLY A 430 1.79 9.83 12.80
N SER A 431 1.29 8.69 12.37
CA SER A 431 2.06 7.74 11.56
C SER A 431 2.74 8.46 10.41
N PHE A 432 4.06 8.28 10.27
CA PHE A 432 4.90 9.12 9.42
C PHE A 432 5.81 8.25 8.57
N GLY A 433 5.61 8.25 7.28
CA GLY A 433 6.38 7.42 6.37
C GLY A 433 6.64 8.12 5.02
N PRO A 434 7.57 7.56 4.23
CA PRO A 434 7.97 8.16 2.97
C PRO A 434 6.88 8.12 1.90
N THR A 435 6.86 9.12 1.03
CA THR A 435 6.09 9.10 -0.20
C THR A 435 6.95 8.62 -1.38
N THR A 436 6.31 8.31 -2.51
CA THR A 436 6.99 7.90 -3.75
C THR A 436 7.89 9.01 -4.27
N ALA A 437 9.17 8.70 -4.44
CA ALA A 437 10.22 9.65 -4.81
C ALA A 437 10.06 10.21 -6.22
N GLY A 438 9.71 9.36 -7.20
CA GLY A 438 9.63 9.70 -8.61
C GLY A 438 8.74 10.90 -8.95
N ARG A 439 7.78 11.25 -8.07
CA ARG A 439 6.94 12.45 -8.26
C ARG A 439 7.74 13.76 -8.20
N MET A 440 8.88 13.77 -7.53
CA MET A 440 9.74 14.95 -7.40
C MET A 440 10.92 14.95 -8.38
N ASP A 441 11.04 13.97 -9.26
CA ASP A 441 12.20 13.83 -10.17
C ASP A 441 12.46 15.07 -11.03
N SER A 442 11.40 15.70 -11.52
CA SER A 442 11.49 16.90 -12.37
C SER A 442 12.06 18.15 -11.66
N PHE A 443 12.18 18.14 -10.34
CA PHE A 443 12.71 19.27 -9.57
C PHE A 443 14.19 19.07 -9.21
N VAL A 444 14.71 17.85 -9.25
CA VAL A 444 16.00 17.49 -8.63
C VAL A 444 17.16 18.24 -9.24
N GLU A 445 17.32 18.20 -10.56
CA GLU A 445 18.44 18.87 -11.24
C GLU A 445 18.45 20.39 -10.96
N LEU A 446 17.28 21.03 -11.05
CA LEU A 446 17.15 22.45 -10.77
C LEU A 446 17.55 22.76 -9.31
N PHE A 447 17.07 21.98 -8.35
CA PHE A 447 17.30 22.26 -6.94
C PHE A 447 18.76 21.99 -6.54
N GLN A 448 19.33 20.88 -7.01
CA GLN A 448 20.72 20.52 -6.74
C GLN A 448 21.69 21.52 -7.38
N SER A 449 21.42 22.03 -8.58
CA SER A 449 22.24 23.08 -9.21
C SER A 449 22.26 24.40 -8.45
N GLN A 450 21.24 24.65 -7.60
CA GLN A 450 21.16 25.79 -6.70
C GLN A 450 21.68 25.48 -5.28
N GLY A 451 22.29 24.30 -5.08
CA GLY A 451 22.82 23.83 -3.80
C GLY A 451 21.77 23.35 -2.80
N GLY A 452 20.51 23.19 -3.23
CA GLY A 452 19.44 22.66 -2.41
C GLY A 452 19.15 21.19 -2.65
N SER A 453 18.51 20.50 -1.71
CA SER A 453 18.07 19.09 -1.84
C SER A 453 19.19 18.13 -2.23
N LEU A 454 20.42 18.37 -1.76
CA LEU A 454 21.58 17.54 -2.08
C LEU A 454 21.52 16.14 -1.46
N VAL A 455 20.76 15.96 -0.41
CA VAL A 455 20.43 14.64 0.16
C VAL A 455 18.92 14.52 0.24
N MET A 456 18.37 13.57 -0.48
CA MET A 456 16.93 13.31 -0.56
C MET A 456 16.62 11.99 0.12
N ILE A 457 15.50 11.91 0.84
CA ILE A 457 15.04 10.70 1.50
C ILE A 457 13.59 10.43 1.08
N ALA A 458 13.30 9.24 0.55
CA ALA A 458 11.94 8.85 0.13
C ALA A 458 11.85 7.34 -0.06
N LYS A 459 10.83 6.85 -0.79
CA LYS A 459 10.71 5.44 -1.18
C LYS A 459 10.56 5.28 -2.70
N GLY A 460 10.96 4.12 -3.18
CA GLY A 460 10.83 3.74 -4.59
C GLY A 460 12.06 4.11 -5.41
N ASP A 461 12.02 3.67 -6.65
CA ASP A 461 13.00 3.95 -7.68
C ASP A 461 12.92 5.41 -8.18
N ARG A 462 14.00 5.87 -8.80
CA ARG A 462 14.11 7.20 -9.41
C ARG A 462 14.38 7.07 -10.91
N SER A 463 14.10 8.15 -11.64
CA SER A 463 14.49 8.23 -13.05
C SER A 463 16.01 8.38 -13.21
N LYS A 464 16.54 7.98 -14.36
CA LYS A 464 17.95 8.14 -14.70
C LYS A 464 18.43 9.60 -14.61
N ALA A 465 17.54 10.57 -14.88
CA ALA A 465 17.85 11.98 -14.72
C ALA A 465 18.25 12.37 -13.29
N VAL A 466 17.68 11.70 -12.29
CA VAL A 466 18.06 11.91 -10.88
C VAL A 466 19.43 11.33 -10.58
N THR A 467 19.74 10.15 -11.09
CA THR A 467 21.07 9.54 -10.96
C THR A 467 22.15 10.42 -11.57
N GLU A 468 21.89 10.97 -12.77
CA GLU A 468 22.78 11.92 -13.44
C GLU A 468 22.92 13.24 -12.67
N ALA A 469 21.82 13.77 -12.11
CA ALA A 469 21.85 14.98 -11.28
C ALA A 469 22.68 14.77 -10.01
N CYS A 470 22.50 13.64 -9.31
CA CYS A 470 23.31 13.29 -8.15
C CYS A 470 24.79 13.22 -8.49
N LYS A 471 25.16 12.56 -9.59
CA LYS A 471 26.55 12.49 -10.07
C LYS A 471 27.13 13.87 -10.37
N LYS A 472 26.37 14.71 -11.05
CA LYS A 472 26.82 16.05 -11.48
C LYS A 472 26.98 17.01 -10.30
N ASN A 473 26.07 17.00 -9.36
CA ASN A 473 25.98 17.97 -8.26
C ASN A 473 26.49 17.41 -6.92
N GLY A 474 26.96 16.16 -6.88
CA GLY A 474 27.41 15.45 -5.68
C GLY A 474 26.25 15.19 -4.71
N GLY A 475 25.07 14.84 -5.23
CA GLY A 475 23.89 14.56 -4.45
C GLY A 475 23.75 13.09 -4.09
N PHE A 476 22.77 12.80 -3.21
CA PHE A 476 22.41 11.45 -2.77
C PHE A 476 20.90 11.27 -2.74
N TYR A 477 20.46 10.07 -3.10
CA TYR A 477 19.12 9.62 -2.79
C TYR A 477 19.19 8.46 -1.80
N LEU A 478 18.55 8.63 -0.65
CA LEU A 478 18.43 7.64 0.41
C LEU A 478 17.03 7.05 0.40
N GLY A 479 16.93 5.73 0.46
CA GLY A 479 15.67 5.04 0.61
C GLY A 479 15.26 4.95 2.08
N SER A 480 14.03 5.37 2.40
CA SER A 480 13.39 5.10 3.69
C SER A 480 12.40 3.95 3.54
N ILE A 481 12.24 3.12 4.58
CA ILE A 481 11.33 1.98 4.53
C ILE A 481 9.89 2.46 4.33
N GLY A 482 9.25 1.98 3.27
CA GLY A 482 7.84 2.19 3.03
C GLY A 482 7.00 1.15 3.77
N GLY A 483 5.90 1.58 4.37
CA GLY A 483 4.97 0.72 5.10
C GLY A 483 4.97 0.96 6.61
N PRO A 484 6.08 0.80 7.35
CA PRO A 484 6.09 0.83 8.81
C PRO A 484 6.07 2.25 9.40
N ALA A 485 5.00 3.01 9.15
CA ALA A 485 4.91 4.41 9.53
C ALA A 485 4.59 4.65 11.02
N ALA A 486 3.95 3.69 11.68
CA ALA A 486 3.63 3.81 13.10
C ALA A 486 4.90 3.75 13.96
N ILE A 487 5.79 2.79 13.68
CA ILE A 487 7.04 2.67 14.42
C ILE A 487 7.99 3.83 14.14
N LEU A 488 8.07 4.32 12.89
CA LEU A 488 8.89 5.50 12.57
C LEU A 488 8.43 6.72 13.37
N ALA A 489 7.12 6.95 13.46
CA ALA A 489 6.55 8.05 14.24
C ALA A 489 6.82 7.89 15.74
N GLN A 490 6.64 6.69 16.30
CA GLN A 490 6.79 6.44 17.72
C GLN A 490 8.25 6.43 18.16
N SER A 491 9.13 5.77 17.40
CA SER A 491 10.50 5.46 17.84
C SER A 491 11.54 6.45 17.33
N ASN A 492 11.36 6.98 16.12
CA ASN A 492 12.42 7.74 15.46
C ASN A 492 12.16 9.25 15.38
N ILE A 493 10.90 9.70 15.28
CA ILE A 493 10.56 11.13 15.18
C ILE A 493 10.30 11.69 16.58
N LYS A 494 11.13 12.64 16.99
CA LYS A 494 11.08 13.21 18.35
C LYS A 494 10.37 14.55 18.42
N LYS A 495 10.42 15.36 17.35
CA LYS A 495 9.83 16.69 17.28
C LYS A 495 9.39 16.99 15.86
N VAL A 496 8.31 17.74 15.71
CA VAL A 496 7.81 18.27 14.43
C VAL A 496 7.48 19.74 14.61
N GLU A 497 8.03 20.60 13.75
CA GLU A 497 7.81 22.05 13.74
C GLU A 497 7.42 22.51 12.33
N MET A 498 6.53 23.49 12.23
CA MET A 498 6.20 24.16 10.98
C MET A 498 7.32 25.10 10.57
N VAL A 499 7.70 25.12 9.29
CA VAL A 499 8.78 25.97 8.77
C VAL A 499 8.27 26.96 7.74
N ALA A 500 7.48 26.50 6.78
CA ALA A 500 7.01 27.33 5.67
C ALA A 500 5.73 26.76 5.04
N PHE A 501 4.98 27.64 4.35
CA PHE A 501 3.80 27.30 3.56
C PHE A 501 2.69 26.64 4.36
N GLU A 502 2.42 27.17 5.56
CA GLU A 502 1.41 26.64 6.50
C GLU A 502 0.02 26.50 5.86
N GLU A 503 -0.31 27.39 4.95
CA GLU A 503 -1.56 27.39 4.18
C GLU A 503 -1.76 26.12 3.33
N MET A 504 -0.68 25.39 3.03
CA MET A 504 -0.73 24.14 2.29
C MET A 504 -1.12 22.92 3.16
N GLY A 505 -1.34 23.11 4.46
CA GLY A 505 -1.78 22.06 5.37
C GLY A 505 -0.84 20.85 5.39
N MET A 506 -1.26 19.70 4.85
CA MET A 506 -0.43 18.49 4.81
C MET A 506 0.80 18.60 3.88
N GLU A 507 0.79 19.51 2.94
CA GLU A 507 1.89 19.80 2.01
C GLU A 507 2.83 20.90 2.52
N ALA A 508 2.54 21.50 3.68
CA ALA A 508 3.41 22.48 4.31
C ALA A 508 4.80 21.91 4.61
N VAL A 509 5.81 22.77 4.58
CA VAL A 509 7.19 22.40 4.93
C VAL A 509 7.32 22.31 6.45
N ARG A 510 7.83 21.17 6.91
CA ARG A 510 8.08 20.90 8.33
C ARG A 510 9.53 20.57 8.57
N LYS A 511 10.00 20.93 9.75
CA LYS A 511 11.27 20.47 10.31
C LYS A 511 10.97 19.38 11.32
N ILE A 512 11.69 18.27 11.21
CA ILE A 512 11.58 17.16 12.17
C ILE A 512 12.96 16.84 12.76
N GLU A 513 12.97 16.50 14.04
CA GLU A 513 14.14 15.95 14.72
C GLU A 513 13.99 14.44 14.81
N VAL A 514 14.99 13.71 14.30
CA VAL A 514 15.01 12.26 14.27
C VAL A 514 16.18 11.68 15.06
N VAL A 515 15.97 10.48 15.60
CA VAL A 515 16.98 9.66 16.27
C VAL A 515 16.90 8.26 15.71
N ASP A 516 18.05 7.70 15.35
CA ASP A 516 18.19 6.35 14.78
C ASP A 516 17.23 6.07 13.62
N PHE A 517 16.97 7.08 12.79
CA PHE A 517 16.05 6.97 11.65
C PHE A 517 16.68 6.08 10.56
N PRO A 518 16.03 4.94 10.18
CA PRO A 518 16.61 4.01 9.23
C PRO A 518 16.52 4.52 7.80
N ALA A 519 17.63 4.45 7.09
CA ALA A 519 17.71 4.75 5.66
C ALA A 519 18.74 3.85 4.95
N PHE A 520 18.74 3.88 3.62
CA PHE A 520 19.65 3.12 2.77
C PHE A 520 20.18 4.00 1.63
N ILE A 521 21.45 3.87 1.27
CA ILE A 521 21.95 4.56 0.08
C ILE A 521 21.38 3.86 -1.16
N VAL A 522 20.59 4.58 -1.95
CA VAL A 522 19.99 4.07 -3.19
C VAL A 522 20.68 4.65 -4.42
N VAL A 523 20.92 5.98 -4.46
CA VAL A 523 21.73 6.63 -5.49
C VAL A 523 22.82 7.43 -4.80
N ASP A 524 24.06 7.28 -5.26
CA ASP A 524 25.21 7.99 -4.73
C ASP A 524 25.72 9.13 -5.63
N ASP A 525 26.69 9.88 -5.13
CA ASP A 525 27.34 11.01 -5.80
C ASP A 525 28.27 10.61 -6.97
N LYS A 526 28.46 9.31 -7.17
CA LYS A 526 29.26 8.73 -8.28
C LYS A 526 28.39 8.30 -9.44
N GLY A 527 27.05 8.32 -9.24
CA GLY A 527 26.05 7.88 -10.21
C GLY A 527 25.82 6.38 -10.17
N ASN A 528 26.12 5.72 -9.06
CA ASN A 528 25.66 4.35 -8.85
C ASN A 528 24.21 4.39 -8.38
N ASP A 529 23.38 3.53 -8.98
CA ASP A 529 21.96 3.39 -8.67
C ASP A 529 21.67 1.93 -8.31
N PHE A 530 21.04 1.71 -7.16
CA PHE A 530 20.68 0.37 -6.70
C PHE A 530 19.79 -0.37 -7.70
N PHE A 531 18.88 0.34 -8.39
CA PHE A 531 17.94 -0.24 -9.34
C PHE A 531 18.52 -0.40 -10.75
N GLU A 532 19.69 0.17 -11.05
CA GLU A 532 20.35 0.00 -12.34
C GLU A 532 20.94 -1.42 -12.44
N GLY A 533 20.44 -2.20 -13.39
CA GLY A 533 20.87 -3.59 -13.59
C GLY A 533 20.04 -4.67 -12.90
N LEU A 534 18.96 -4.29 -12.20
CA LEU A 534 17.96 -5.23 -11.66
C LEU A 534 16.95 -5.66 -12.74
#